data_f39f4e6291b84c2789cedb74b03b9791
#
_entry.id   f39f4e6291b84c2789cedb74b03b9791
#
_cell.length_a   1.000
_cell.length_b   1.000
_cell.length_c   1.000
_cell.angle_alpha   90.00
_cell.angle_beta   90.00
_cell.angle_gamma   90.00
#
_symmetry.space_group_name_H-M   'P 1'
#
loop_
_entity.id
_entity.type
_entity.pdbx_description
1 polymer ?
#
loop_
_entity_poly.entity_id
_entity_poly.type
_entity_poly.pdbx_seq_one_letter_code
_entity_poly.pdbx_strand_id
1 'polypeptide(L)'
;MMEKDKIKIKLERHKWPDEIEKEKKKKKKLLVTVLTIIVIFSIGWTTGAIFYKESPSATSGELARFERVYNRLLDNWYFKNDMDDPASEMIENAIKGMIERNGDDHTSYMTLEESQMFTESIDMSFVGIGVQYFADENLITRVFKDSPAEKAGLLPGDIMVGIDDILIDDLDEDQDIKDYILGERGTHVSIIVNRLGEELTFDVVRDSINALTWGEMVDDQTAYLEIASFGSSLRQATELYLREFKANKAKNLIIDFRDNGGGYLDAINELSKLFFKEGTTIYFEKFTDGKEIEYVLEKNSSEIYEFDNIVVLVNENTASASEVFALALRENLGATIVGNTTFGKGTVQTQVQDGVDNSFLKYTFAKWYSPKMENIHKEGIKPDELVKLSDIFYTKYVVLDEGEAINYDQVHDGVSYVQKGLNFLGYHKGRTDGYYDKNTEKALLEFKDKSGLAHDSKIDQETIKSVYSAVIKEWSHNRKDHDVQYHKALEVVSQ
;
A
#
# COMPACT_ATOMS: atom_id res chain seq x y z
N MET A 1 -49.12 -61.18 27.16
CA MET A 1 -48.11 -60.92 26.14
C MET A 1 -46.84 -60.62 26.89
N MET A 2 -45.95 -61.65 27.02
CA MET A 2 -44.75 -61.58 27.88
C MET A 2 -43.62 -60.89 27.17
N GLU A 3 -43.11 -59.82 27.77
CA GLU A 3 -41.94 -59.05 27.31
C GLU A 3 -40.69 -59.89 27.61
N LYS A 4 -39.91 -60.20 26.57
CA LYS A 4 -38.66 -60.95 26.69
C LYS A 4 -37.54 -59.99 27.11
N ASP A 5 -37.09 -60.09 28.38
CA ASP A 5 -35.89 -59.47 28.87
C ASP A 5 -34.66 -59.93 28.08
N LYS A 6 -34.04 -59.02 27.34
CA LYS A 6 -32.76 -59.27 26.67
C LYS A 6 -31.61 -59.04 27.66
N ILE A 7 -31.04 -60.14 28.19
CA ILE A 7 -29.81 -60.11 28.95
C ILE A 7 -28.65 -59.68 28.03
N LYS A 8 -28.10 -58.50 28.25
CA LYS A 8 -26.87 -58.07 27.60
C LYS A 8 -25.67 -58.63 28.35
N ILE A 9 -25.07 -59.69 27.86
CA ILE A 9 -23.80 -60.21 28.38
C ILE A 9 -22.67 -59.35 27.85
N LYS A 10 -21.99 -58.58 28.70
CA LYS A 10 -20.79 -57.84 28.38
C LYS A 10 -19.58 -58.77 28.51
N LEU A 11 -19.11 -59.30 27.38
CA LEU A 11 -17.89 -60.10 27.37
C LEU A 11 -16.67 -59.15 27.56
N GLU A 12 -16.09 -59.19 28.75
CA GLU A 12 -14.82 -58.54 29.00
C GLU A 12 -13.68 -59.44 28.47
N ARG A 13 -12.86 -58.87 27.54
CA ARG A 13 -11.71 -59.56 26.99
C ARG A 13 -10.68 -59.78 28.11
N HIS A 14 -10.32 -61.03 28.37
CA HIS A 14 -9.24 -61.38 29.32
C HIS A 14 -7.94 -60.74 28.82
N LYS A 15 -7.29 -59.93 29.66
CA LYS A 15 -6.01 -59.29 29.36
C LYS A 15 -4.89 -60.12 30.00
N TRP A 16 -3.88 -60.43 29.23
CA TRP A 16 -2.69 -61.10 29.69
C TRP A 16 -1.86 -60.21 30.63
N PRO A 17 -1.08 -60.78 31.58
CA PRO A 17 -0.28 -60.00 32.54
C PRO A 17 0.61 -58.96 31.86
N ASP A 18 1.21 -59.30 30.75
CA ASP A 18 2.08 -58.39 29.94
C ASP A 18 1.30 -57.24 29.28
N GLU A 19 0.04 -57.48 28.89
CA GLU A 19 -0.84 -56.41 28.38
C GLU A 19 -1.23 -55.41 29.46
N ILE A 20 -1.50 -55.93 30.65
CA ILE A 20 -1.81 -55.12 31.85
C ILE A 20 -0.58 -54.31 32.27
N GLU A 21 0.61 -54.88 32.20
CA GLU A 21 1.86 -54.18 32.52
C GLU A 21 2.16 -53.09 31.47
N LYS A 22 1.96 -53.35 30.17
CA LYS A 22 2.10 -52.37 29.08
C LYS A 22 1.08 -51.22 29.22
N GLU A 23 -0.18 -51.52 29.58
CA GLU A 23 -1.17 -50.48 29.81
C GLU A 23 -0.83 -49.62 31.05
N LYS A 24 -0.33 -50.24 32.13
CA LYS A 24 0.13 -49.51 33.33
C LYS A 24 1.33 -48.60 32.99
N LYS A 25 2.30 -49.08 32.19
CA LYS A 25 3.43 -48.27 31.72
C LYS A 25 2.96 -47.13 30.83
N LYS A 26 2.01 -47.40 29.91
CA LYS A 26 1.42 -46.35 29.05
C LYS A 26 0.66 -45.29 29.85
N LYS A 27 -0.17 -45.68 30.83
CA LYS A 27 -0.87 -44.74 31.71
C LYS A 27 0.10 -43.94 32.58
N LYS A 28 1.16 -44.57 33.12
CA LYS A 28 2.20 -43.87 33.88
C LYS A 28 2.97 -42.87 33.00
N LYS A 29 3.32 -43.25 31.75
CA LYS A 29 3.96 -42.35 30.81
C LYS A 29 3.07 -41.16 30.43
N LEU A 30 1.77 -41.42 30.17
CA LEU A 30 0.78 -40.37 29.91
C LEU A 30 0.62 -39.41 31.11
N LEU A 31 0.54 -39.95 32.33
CA LEU A 31 0.42 -39.17 33.56
C LEU A 31 1.67 -38.27 33.75
N VAL A 32 2.86 -38.83 33.56
CA VAL A 32 4.11 -38.08 33.65
C VAL A 32 4.15 -36.97 32.59
N THR A 33 3.74 -37.29 31.36
CA THR A 33 3.70 -36.29 30.27
C THR A 33 2.73 -35.14 30.59
N VAL A 34 1.52 -35.45 31.08
CA VAL A 34 0.54 -34.44 31.49
C VAL A 34 1.06 -33.57 32.63
N LEU A 35 1.67 -34.21 33.67
CA LEU A 35 2.28 -33.47 34.76
C LEU A 35 3.43 -32.57 34.31
N THR A 36 4.26 -33.04 33.36
CA THR A 36 5.35 -32.24 32.79
C THR A 36 4.78 -31.03 32.06
N ILE A 37 3.73 -31.19 31.24
CA ILE A 37 3.06 -30.10 30.55
C ILE A 37 2.47 -29.10 31.55
N ILE A 38 1.82 -29.56 32.61
CA ILE A 38 1.28 -28.67 33.65
C ILE A 38 2.39 -27.90 34.37
N VAL A 39 3.53 -28.55 34.67
CA VAL A 39 4.69 -27.87 35.28
C VAL A 39 5.29 -26.82 34.32
N ILE A 40 5.46 -27.17 33.06
CA ILE A 40 5.97 -26.21 32.04
C ILE A 40 5.00 -25.01 31.89
N PHE A 41 3.69 -25.31 31.85
CA PHE A 41 2.67 -24.25 31.75
C PHE A 41 2.64 -23.36 33.00
N SER A 42 2.79 -23.96 34.20
CA SER A 42 2.85 -23.23 35.47
C SER A 42 4.13 -22.39 35.58
N ILE A 43 5.27 -22.89 35.10
CA ILE A 43 6.53 -22.14 35.06
C ILE A 43 6.42 -21.03 34.00
N GLY A 44 5.86 -21.29 32.82
CA GLY A 44 5.59 -20.28 31.81
C GLY A 44 4.64 -19.17 32.30
N TRP A 45 3.59 -19.54 33.04
CA TRP A 45 2.65 -18.60 33.65
C TRP A 45 3.32 -17.74 34.74
N THR A 46 4.09 -18.38 35.65
CA THR A 46 4.77 -17.66 36.75
C THR A 46 5.94 -16.80 36.23
N THR A 47 6.69 -17.27 35.22
CA THR A 47 7.72 -16.45 34.56
C THR A 47 7.10 -15.34 33.73
N GLY A 48 6.02 -15.60 32.99
CA GLY A 48 5.25 -14.55 32.29
C GLY A 48 4.75 -13.47 33.25
N ALA A 49 4.22 -13.85 34.41
CA ALA A 49 3.76 -12.91 35.44
C ALA A 49 4.91 -12.14 36.12
N ILE A 50 6.12 -12.72 36.21
CA ILE A 50 7.30 -12.07 36.79
C ILE A 50 7.99 -11.15 35.75
N PHE A 51 7.94 -11.50 34.46
CA PHE A 51 8.46 -10.67 33.36
C PHE A 51 7.47 -9.62 32.87
N TYR A 52 6.18 -9.73 33.19
CA TYR A 52 5.25 -8.62 33.08
C TYR A 52 5.57 -7.64 34.22
N LYS A 53 6.68 -6.93 34.04
CA LYS A 53 6.96 -5.76 34.85
C LYS A 53 5.86 -4.78 34.48
N GLU A 54 4.87 -4.62 35.34
CA GLU A 54 3.95 -3.49 35.25
C GLU A 54 4.83 -2.26 35.07
N SER A 55 4.66 -1.58 33.93
CA SER A 55 5.17 -0.22 33.79
C SER A 55 4.72 0.51 35.06
N PRO A 56 5.60 1.27 35.75
CA PRO A 56 5.20 1.95 36.96
C PRO A 56 3.91 2.68 36.64
N SER A 57 2.82 2.28 37.28
CA SER A 57 1.51 2.93 37.14
C SER A 57 1.74 4.42 37.36
N ALA A 58 1.25 5.23 36.42
CA ALA A 58 1.28 6.68 36.56
C ALA A 58 0.91 7.02 37.99
N THR A 59 1.70 7.87 38.63
CA THR A 59 1.46 8.26 40.02
C THR A 59 -0.02 8.63 40.14
N SER A 60 -0.69 8.09 41.15
CA SER A 60 -2.14 8.27 41.40
C SER A 60 -2.60 9.74 41.33
N GLY A 61 -1.67 10.67 41.47
CA GLY A 61 -1.89 12.12 41.39
C GLY A 61 -2.15 12.65 39.96
N GLU A 62 -1.51 12.10 38.93
CA GLU A 62 -1.62 12.62 37.56
C GLU A 62 -2.90 12.11 36.88
N LEU A 63 -3.20 10.83 37.02
CA LEU A 63 -4.48 10.28 36.58
C LEU A 63 -5.66 10.92 37.31
N ALA A 64 -5.54 11.16 38.63
CA ALA A 64 -6.57 11.87 39.38
C ALA A 64 -6.75 13.33 38.92
N ARG A 65 -5.70 13.98 38.38
CA ARG A 65 -5.83 15.30 37.75
C ARG A 65 -6.62 15.21 36.46
N PHE A 66 -6.31 14.23 35.61
CA PHE A 66 -7.03 13.97 34.36
C PHE A 66 -8.52 13.70 34.66
N GLU A 67 -8.81 12.78 35.58
CA GLU A 67 -10.18 12.42 36.00
C GLU A 67 -10.98 13.63 36.50
N ARG A 68 -10.38 14.51 37.32
CA ARG A 68 -11.05 15.73 37.76
C ARG A 68 -11.40 16.69 36.62
N VAL A 69 -10.53 16.83 35.64
CA VAL A 69 -10.78 17.69 34.45
C VAL A 69 -11.88 17.07 33.60
N TYR A 70 -11.79 15.79 33.32
CA TYR A 70 -12.77 15.03 32.56
C TYR A 70 -14.16 15.13 33.18
N ASN A 71 -14.31 14.81 34.49
CA ASN A 71 -15.60 14.90 35.19
C ASN A 71 -16.14 16.33 35.20
N ARG A 72 -15.29 17.35 35.35
CA ARG A 72 -15.73 18.74 35.30
C ARG A 72 -16.28 19.13 33.93
N LEU A 73 -15.69 18.63 32.85
CA LEU A 73 -16.23 18.88 31.50
C LEU A 73 -17.53 18.13 31.29
N LEU A 74 -17.62 16.87 31.69
CA LEU A 74 -18.87 16.10 31.61
C LEU A 74 -20.02 16.75 32.40
N ASP A 75 -19.70 17.32 33.58
CA ASP A 75 -20.73 17.91 34.42
C ASP A 75 -21.18 19.30 33.94
N ASN A 76 -20.23 20.14 33.48
CA ASN A 76 -20.47 21.59 33.42
C ASN A 76 -20.17 22.20 32.01
N TRP A 77 -19.59 21.49 31.05
CA TRP A 77 -19.29 22.08 29.75
C TRP A 77 -20.57 22.31 28.94
N TYR A 78 -20.75 23.54 28.46
CA TYR A 78 -21.99 23.99 27.81
C TYR A 78 -22.30 23.18 26.54
N PHE A 79 -21.27 22.86 25.74
CA PHE A 79 -21.41 22.20 24.44
C PHE A 79 -21.40 20.67 24.51
N LYS A 80 -21.39 20.05 25.69
CA LYS A 80 -21.39 18.61 25.85
C LYS A 80 -22.58 17.90 25.17
N ASN A 81 -23.72 18.59 25.07
CA ASN A 81 -24.92 18.04 24.44
C ASN A 81 -24.92 18.13 22.91
N ASP A 82 -23.87 18.71 22.32
CA ASP A 82 -23.62 18.70 20.88
C ASP A 82 -22.89 17.39 20.45
N MET A 83 -22.49 16.56 21.42
CA MET A 83 -21.91 15.26 21.25
C MET A 83 -22.94 14.14 21.41
N ASP A 84 -22.84 13.05 20.65
CA ASP A 84 -23.74 11.91 20.77
C ASP A 84 -23.47 11.10 22.05
N ASP A 85 -22.18 10.82 22.34
CA ASP A 85 -21.70 10.19 23.58
C ASP A 85 -20.54 11.00 24.17
N PRO A 86 -20.84 12.06 24.94
CA PRO A 86 -19.82 12.95 25.49
C PRO A 86 -18.76 12.25 26.34
N ALA A 87 -19.14 11.17 27.02
CA ALA A 87 -18.22 10.45 27.89
C ALA A 87 -17.15 9.69 27.07
N SER A 88 -17.56 8.97 26.05
CA SER A 88 -16.68 8.21 25.17
C SER A 88 -15.85 9.15 24.29
N GLU A 89 -16.50 10.10 23.63
CA GLU A 89 -15.85 11.04 22.71
C GLU A 89 -14.77 11.90 23.37
N MET A 90 -15.00 12.37 24.63
CA MET A 90 -13.99 13.13 25.38
C MET A 90 -12.74 12.28 25.70
N ILE A 91 -12.91 11.00 26.04
CA ILE A 91 -11.77 10.08 26.28
C ILE A 91 -11.02 9.85 24.98
N GLU A 92 -11.73 9.56 23.89
CA GLU A 92 -11.12 9.36 22.57
C GLU A 92 -10.32 10.60 22.11
N ASN A 93 -10.95 11.79 22.23
CA ASN A 93 -10.29 13.06 21.92
C ASN A 93 -9.05 13.31 22.79
N ALA A 94 -9.09 12.91 24.06
CA ALA A 94 -7.95 13.03 24.96
C ALA A 94 -6.80 12.10 24.55
N ILE A 95 -7.11 10.85 24.16
CA ILE A 95 -6.12 9.86 23.67
C ILE A 95 -5.53 10.36 22.35
N LYS A 96 -6.35 10.75 21.37
CA LYS A 96 -5.92 11.34 20.09
C LYS A 96 -5.02 12.57 20.31
N GLY A 97 -5.46 13.50 21.15
CA GLY A 97 -4.67 14.71 21.45
C GLY A 97 -3.36 14.44 22.20
N MET A 98 -3.28 13.40 23.02
CA MET A 98 -2.04 12.94 23.64
C MET A 98 -1.04 12.43 22.58
N ILE A 99 -1.52 11.65 21.61
CA ILE A 99 -0.72 11.06 20.55
C ILE A 99 -0.22 12.13 19.58
N GLU A 100 -1.10 12.98 19.07
CA GLU A 100 -0.78 14.04 18.11
C GLU A 100 0.29 15.02 18.61
N ARG A 101 0.34 15.27 19.92
CA ARG A 101 1.26 16.22 20.54
C ARG A 101 2.61 15.64 20.90
N ASN A 102 2.81 14.33 20.76
CA ASN A 102 4.08 13.68 21.11
C ASN A 102 5.12 13.72 19.98
N GLY A 103 4.78 14.28 18.81
CA GLY A 103 5.71 14.51 17.71
C GLY A 103 6.15 13.24 16.99
N ASP A 104 5.36 12.19 17.03
CA ASP A 104 5.52 10.98 16.23
C ASP A 104 4.33 10.87 15.25
N ASP A 105 4.57 11.26 14.00
CA ASP A 105 3.57 11.27 12.93
C ASP A 105 3.08 9.86 12.53
N HIS A 106 3.68 8.81 13.08
CA HIS A 106 3.39 7.42 12.74
C HIS A 106 2.63 6.67 13.84
N THR A 107 2.48 7.29 15.02
CA THR A 107 1.65 6.76 16.10
C THR A 107 0.23 7.30 15.98
N SER A 108 -0.77 6.42 16.02
CA SER A 108 -2.18 6.78 15.87
C SER A 108 -3.09 5.89 16.71
N TYR A 109 -4.23 6.45 17.13
CA TYR A 109 -5.33 5.70 17.74
C TYR A 109 -6.47 5.67 16.75
N MET A 110 -6.96 4.47 16.45
CA MET A 110 -7.92 4.21 15.38
C MET A 110 -9.12 3.45 15.91
N THR A 111 -10.29 3.77 15.44
CA THR A 111 -11.49 2.93 15.61
C THR A 111 -11.30 1.60 14.87
N LEU A 112 -12.21 0.65 15.11
CA LEU A 112 -12.23 -0.62 14.34
C LEU A 112 -12.36 -0.37 12.84
N GLU A 113 -13.24 0.54 12.44
CA GLU A 113 -13.48 0.90 11.04
C GLU A 113 -12.24 1.54 10.41
N GLU A 114 -11.63 2.54 11.06
CA GLU A 114 -10.39 3.17 10.59
C GLU A 114 -9.25 2.16 10.47
N SER A 115 -9.15 1.19 11.41
CA SER A 115 -8.15 0.12 11.36
C SER A 115 -8.38 -0.85 10.19
N GLN A 116 -9.65 -1.17 9.89
CA GLN A 116 -10.01 -2.00 8.74
C GLN A 116 -9.69 -1.27 7.42
N MET A 117 -10.08 -0.02 7.27
CA MET A 117 -9.76 0.80 6.10
C MET A 117 -8.24 0.93 5.89
N PHE A 118 -7.48 1.10 6.97
CA PHE A 118 -6.01 1.13 6.91
C PHE A 118 -5.43 -0.20 6.41
N THR A 119 -5.93 -1.32 6.92
CA THR A 119 -5.52 -2.67 6.48
C THR A 119 -5.86 -2.91 5.01
N GLU A 120 -7.09 -2.59 4.60
CA GLU A 120 -7.54 -2.71 3.21
C GLU A 120 -6.70 -1.84 2.26
N SER A 121 -6.31 -0.64 2.69
CA SER A 121 -5.45 0.25 1.90
C SER A 121 -4.05 -0.33 1.68
N ILE A 122 -3.48 -1.03 2.66
CA ILE A 122 -2.19 -1.71 2.52
C ILE A 122 -2.32 -2.95 1.63
N ASP A 123 -3.35 -3.75 1.84
CA ASP A 123 -3.55 -4.99 1.09
C ASP A 123 -4.05 -4.75 -0.35
N MET A 124 -4.47 -3.51 -0.67
CA MET A 124 -4.99 -3.13 -1.99
C MET A 124 -5.97 -4.17 -2.54
N SER A 125 -6.77 -4.76 -1.65
CA SER A 125 -7.70 -5.82 -1.96
C SER A 125 -9.13 -5.29 -2.05
N PHE A 126 -9.80 -5.62 -3.13
CA PHE A 126 -11.21 -5.30 -3.37
C PHE A 126 -11.87 -6.41 -4.18
N VAL A 127 -13.19 -6.43 -4.22
CA VAL A 127 -13.94 -7.39 -5.04
C VAL A 127 -14.42 -6.70 -6.32
N GLY A 128 -13.96 -7.22 -7.46
CA GLY A 128 -14.26 -6.64 -8.76
C GLY A 128 -13.80 -7.53 -9.91
N ILE A 129 -13.47 -6.92 -11.05
CA ILE A 129 -13.04 -7.63 -12.25
C ILE A 129 -11.52 -7.62 -12.47
N GLY A 130 -10.78 -6.67 -11.91
CA GLY A 130 -9.32 -6.60 -12.02
C GLY A 130 -8.80 -5.91 -13.26
N VAL A 131 -9.31 -4.72 -13.53
CA VAL A 131 -8.80 -3.78 -14.54
C VAL A 131 -8.43 -2.45 -13.92
N GLN A 132 -7.49 -1.75 -14.55
CA GLN A 132 -7.27 -0.32 -14.37
C GLN A 132 -7.67 0.38 -15.65
N TYR A 133 -8.40 1.48 -15.55
CA TYR A 133 -8.91 2.20 -16.72
C TYR A 133 -8.81 3.73 -16.53
N PHE A 134 -8.80 4.47 -17.62
CA PHE A 134 -8.99 5.92 -17.61
C PHE A 134 -10.47 6.24 -17.65
N ALA A 135 -10.93 6.93 -16.62
CA ALA A 135 -12.35 7.27 -16.49
C ALA A 135 -12.86 8.17 -17.62
N ASP A 136 -12.05 9.16 -18.09
CA ASP A 136 -12.44 10.10 -19.15
C ASP A 136 -12.70 9.43 -20.51
N GLU A 137 -12.10 8.28 -20.76
CA GLU A 137 -12.16 7.57 -22.06
C GLU A 137 -12.66 6.13 -21.91
N ASN A 138 -12.92 5.68 -20.70
CA ASN A 138 -13.30 4.30 -20.34
C ASN A 138 -12.31 3.26 -20.89
N LEU A 139 -11.07 3.68 -21.13
CA LEU A 139 -10.00 2.90 -21.74
C LEU A 139 -9.34 2.00 -20.71
N ILE A 140 -9.38 0.68 -20.89
CA ILE A 140 -8.63 -0.26 -20.07
C ILE A 140 -7.14 -0.09 -20.36
N THR A 141 -6.39 0.31 -19.33
CA THR A 141 -4.93 0.53 -19.42
C THR A 141 -4.14 -0.67 -18.93
N ARG A 142 -4.68 -1.42 -17.95
CA ARG A 142 -4.06 -2.62 -17.39
C ARG A 142 -5.12 -3.67 -17.06
N VAL A 143 -4.74 -4.92 -17.23
CA VAL A 143 -5.48 -6.10 -16.75
C VAL A 143 -4.55 -6.82 -15.78
N PHE A 144 -5.00 -7.00 -14.52
CA PHE A 144 -4.19 -7.67 -13.50
C PHE A 144 -4.08 -9.17 -13.77
N LYS A 145 -2.91 -9.71 -13.48
CA LYS A 145 -2.61 -11.14 -13.67
C LYS A 145 -3.52 -12.00 -12.78
N ASP A 146 -3.97 -13.13 -13.33
CA ASP A 146 -4.90 -14.09 -12.70
C ASP A 146 -6.25 -13.47 -12.27
N SER A 147 -6.57 -12.27 -12.75
CA SER A 147 -7.84 -11.59 -12.47
C SER A 147 -9.02 -12.21 -13.25
N PRO A 148 -10.27 -11.94 -12.83
CA PRO A 148 -11.46 -12.29 -13.61
C PRO A 148 -11.45 -11.70 -15.02
N ALA A 149 -10.98 -10.46 -15.18
CA ALA A 149 -10.89 -9.80 -16.48
C ALA A 149 -9.91 -10.51 -17.42
N GLU A 150 -8.72 -10.91 -16.93
CA GLU A 150 -7.77 -11.69 -17.72
C GLU A 150 -8.38 -13.03 -18.15
N LYS A 151 -9.02 -13.74 -17.22
CA LYS A 151 -9.69 -15.04 -17.48
C LYS A 151 -10.83 -14.93 -18.48
N ALA A 152 -11.55 -13.81 -18.47
CA ALA A 152 -12.61 -13.53 -19.44
C ALA A 152 -12.07 -13.11 -20.82
N GLY A 153 -10.81 -12.65 -20.91
CA GLY A 153 -10.17 -12.24 -22.16
C GLY A 153 -10.24 -10.74 -22.45
N LEU A 154 -10.49 -9.90 -21.44
CA LEU A 154 -10.30 -8.45 -21.53
C LEU A 154 -8.82 -8.13 -21.71
N LEU A 155 -8.51 -7.08 -22.47
CA LEU A 155 -7.14 -6.69 -22.81
C LEU A 155 -6.91 -5.19 -22.55
N PRO A 156 -5.67 -4.77 -22.26
CA PRO A 156 -5.30 -3.36 -22.36
C PRO A 156 -5.59 -2.85 -23.78
N GLY A 157 -6.16 -1.64 -23.88
CA GLY A 157 -6.60 -1.04 -25.14
C GLY A 157 -8.08 -1.22 -25.45
N ASP A 158 -8.82 -2.05 -24.71
CA ASP A 158 -10.28 -2.14 -24.79
C ASP A 158 -10.91 -0.86 -24.25
N ILE A 159 -11.91 -0.33 -24.95
CA ILE A 159 -12.73 0.80 -24.48
C ILE A 159 -14.05 0.25 -23.97
N MET A 160 -14.33 0.40 -22.69
CA MET A 160 -15.60 -0.02 -22.11
C MET A 160 -16.73 0.89 -22.63
N VAL A 161 -17.77 0.31 -23.20
CA VAL A 161 -18.94 1.02 -23.75
C VAL A 161 -20.23 0.66 -23.07
N GLY A 162 -20.27 -0.46 -22.31
CA GLY A 162 -21.44 -0.88 -21.56
C GLY A 162 -21.10 -1.82 -20.41
N ILE A 163 -21.97 -1.84 -19.39
CA ILE A 163 -21.90 -2.71 -18.22
C ILE A 163 -23.29 -3.25 -17.95
N ASP A 164 -23.45 -4.57 -18.00
CA ASP A 164 -24.75 -5.25 -17.98
C ASP A 164 -25.67 -4.69 -19.07
N ASP A 165 -26.85 -4.17 -18.71
CA ASP A 165 -27.80 -3.56 -19.63
C ASP A 165 -27.66 -2.03 -19.76
N ILE A 166 -26.58 -1.44 -19.21
CA ILE A 166 -26.37 0.01 -19.15
C ILE A 166 -25.28 0.41 -20.15
N LEU A 167 -25.57 1.35 -21.03
CA LEU A 167 -24.53 2.00 -21.84
C LEU A 167 -23.82 3.06 -20.97
N ILE A 168 -22.48 3.10 -21.05
CA ILE A 168 -21.70 4.01 -20.23
C ILE A 168 -22.00 5.48 -20.58
N ASP A 169 -22.32 5.77 -21.83
CA ASP A 169 -22.70 7.12 -22.30
C ASP A 169 -24.08 7.57 -21.73
N ASP A 170 -24.88 6.66 -21.17
CA ASP A 170 -26.16 6.95 -20.54
C ASP A 170 -26.04 7.17 -19.01
N LEU A 171 -24.85 7.04 -18.43
CA LEU A 171 -24.62 7.31 -17.02
C LEU A 171 -24.69 8.82 -16.72
N ASP A 172 -25.33 9.17 -15.61
CA ASP A 172 -25.34 10.55 -15.11
C ASP A 172 -23.95 10.97 -14.63
N GLU A 173 -23.66 12.28 -14.63
CA GLU A 173 -22.34 12.86 -14.24
C GLU A 173 -21.88 12.50 -12.80
N ASP A 174 -22.81 12.12 -11.94
CA ASP A 174 -22.57 11.71 -10.54
C ASP A 174 -22.43 10.19 -10.37
N GLN A 175 -22.56 9.39 -11.43
CA GLN A 175 -22.41 7.95 -11.41
C GLN A 175 -21.02 7.53 -11.85
N ASP A 176 -20.37 6.65 -11.08
CA ASP A 176 -19.05 6.11 -11.40
C ASP A 176 -19.17 4.68 -11.94
N ILE A 177 -18.55 4.41 -13.09
CA ILE A 177 -18.37 3.07 -13.65
C ILE A 177 -17.89 2.06 -12.60
N LYS A 178 -17.03 2.51 -11.69
CA LYS A 178 -16.50 1.72 -10.61
C LYS A 178 -17.59 1.06 -9.75
N ASP A 179 -18.70 1.77 -9.49
CA ASP A 179 -19.78 1.27 -8.65
C ASP A 179 -20.52 0.08 -9.31
N TYR A 180 -20.49 -0.02 -10.63
CA TYR A 180 -21.06 -1.13 -11.39
C TYR A 180 -20.09 -2.29 -11.59
N ILE A 181 -18.78 -2.01 -11.66
CA ILE A 181 -17.73 -3.04 -11.81
C ILE A 181 -17.48 -3.76 -10.49
N LEU A 182 -17.48 -3.04 -9.36
CA LEU A 182 -17.38 -3.62 -8.02
C LEU A 182 -18.67 -4.35 -7.65
N GLY A 183 -18.61 -5.22 -6.65
CA GLY A 183 -19.79 -5.93 -6.16
C GLY A 183 -19.45 -7.15 -5.32
N GLU A 184 -20.43 -7.98 -5.00
CA GLU A 184 -20.21 -9.16 -4.19
C GLU A 184 -19.42 -10.24 -4.94
N ARG A 185 -18.56 -10.93 -4.23
CA ARG A 185 -17.73 -12.00 -4.76
C ARG A 185 -18.61 -13.14 -5.34
N GLY A 186 -18.27 -13.59 -6.53
CA GLY A 186 -18.99 -14.67 -7.24
C GLY A 186 -20.22 -14.20 -8.02
N THR A 187 -20.53 -12.89 -7.99
CA THR A 187 -21.56 -12.33 -8.87
C THR A 187 -21.01 -12.09 -10.28
N HIS A 188 -21.88 -12.14 -11.27
CA HIS A 188 -21.54 -11.89 -12.67
C HIS A 188 -21.70 -10.41 -13.02
N VAL A 189 -20.91 -9.94 -13.97
CA VAL A 189 -21.07 -8.65 -14.64
C VAL A 189 -20.71 -8.82 -16.11
N SER A 190 -21.57 -8.31 -16.98
CA SER A 190 -21.32 -8.29 -18.44
C SER A 190 -20.59 -6.99 -18.80
N ILE A 191 -19.39 -7.10 -19.34
CA ILE A 191 -18.59 -5.94 -19.80
C ILE A 191 -18.64 -5.92 -21.33
N ILE A 192 -19.13 -4.83 -21.89
CA ILE A 192 -19.17 -4.59 -23.32
C ILE A 192 -18.04 -3.62 -23.65
N VAL A 193 -17.17 -4.01 -24.58
CA VAL A 193 -16.02 -3.18 -24.99
C VAL A 193 -16.00 -2.98 -26.50
N ASN A 194 -15.45 -1.87 -26.92
CA ASN A 194 -15.02 -1.64 -28.30
C ASN A 194 -13.54 -1.99 -28.40
N ARG A 195 -13.20 -3.04 -29.14
CA ARG A 195 -11.83 -3.46 -29.45
C ARG A 195 -11.54 -3.26 -30.92
N LEU A 196 -10.77 -2.24 -31.26
CA LEU A 196 -10.38 -1.92 -32.65
C LEU A 196 -11.58 -1.74 -33.60
N GLY A 197 -12.70 -1.21 -33.09
CA GLY A 197 -13.92 -0.96 -33.87
C GLY A 197 -14.92 -2.13 -33.86
N GLU A 198 -14.62 -3.24 -33.19
CA GLU A 198 -15.52 -4.36 -32.98
C GLU A 198 -16.06 -4.35 -31.55
N GLU A 199 -17.38 -4.48 -31.40
CA GLU A 199 -18.02 -4.59 -30.09
C GLU A 199 -18.03 -6.03 -29.63
N LEU A 200 -17.44 -6.27 -28.44
CA LEU A 200 -17.29 -7.57 -27.81
C LEU A 200 -17.90 -7.55 -26.40
N THR A 201 -18.56 -8.64 -26.03
CA THR A 201 -19.17 -8.79 -24.70
C THR A 201 -18.46 -9.89 -23.93
N PHE A 202 -18.09 -9.60 -22.67
CA PHE A 202 -17.41 -10.51 -21.76
C PHE A 202 -18.24 -10.70 -20.49
N ASP A 203 -18.58 -11.95 -20.16
CA ASP A 203 -19.18 -12.31 -18.87
C ASP A 203 -18.07 -12.53 -17.86
N VAL A 204 -17.99 -11.66 -16.86
CA VAL A 204 -16.91 -11.64 -15.87
C VAL A 204 -17.47 -11.96 -14.49
N VAL A 205 -16.92 -12.96 -13.82
CA VAL A 205 -17.29 -13.33 -12.45
C VAL A 205 -16.44 -12.54 -11.47
N ARG A 206 -17.04 -11.65 -10.69
CA ARG A 206 -16.31 -10.85 -9.69
C ARG A 206 -15.59 -11.72 -8.67
N ASP A 207 -14.33 -11.41 -8.39
CA ASP A 207 -13.53 -12.10 -7.38
C ASP A 207 -12.66 -11.07 -6.64
N SER A 208 -11.96 -11.53 -5.59
CA SER A 208 -10.96 -10.72 -4.92
C SER A 208 -9.82 -10.39 -5.87
N ILE A 209 -9.55 -9.11 -6.03
CA ILE A 209 -8.46 -8.58 -6.86
C ILE A 209 -7.26 -8.28 -5.98
N ASN A 210 -6.09 -8.63 -6.47
CA ASN A 210 -4.82 -8.28 -5.87
C ASN A 210 -4.12 -7.26 -6.78
N ALA A 211 -4.17 -5.99 -6.39
CA ALA A 211 -3.56 -4.89 -7.11
C ALA A 211 -2.17 -4.50 -6.59
N LEU A 212 -1.53 -5.35 -5.76
CA LEU A 212 -0.24 -5.08 -5.12
C LEU A 212 0.92 -4.97 -6.10
N THR A 213 0.83 -5.64 -7.25
CA THR A 213 1.91 -5.66 -8.24
C THR A 213 1.36 -5.78 -9.65
N TRP A 214 2.11 -5.22 -10.58
CA TRP A 214 1.90 -5.37 -12.00
C TRP A 214 3.24 -5.49 -12.73
N GLY A 215 3.30 -6.25 -13.83
CA GLY A 215 4.55 -6.43 -14.55
C GLY A 215 4.38 -6.82 -16.00
N GLU A 216 5.40 -6.50 -16.79
CA GLU A 216 5.47 -6.81 -18.23
C GLU A 216 6.90 -7.05 -18.69
N MET A 217 7.07 -7.72 -19.84
CA MET A 217 8.32 -7.69 -20.57
C MET A 217 8.42 -6.36 -21.34
N VAL A 218 9.50 -5.61 -21.13
CA VAL A 218 9.77 -4.35 -21.83
C VAL A 218 10.36 -4.62 -23.22
N ASP A 219 11.26 -5.59 -23.25
CA ASP A 219 11.90 -6.09 -24.44
C ASP A 219 12.25 -7.60 -24.27
N ASP A 220 12.99 -8.19 -25.20
CA ASP A 220 13.33 -9.63 -25.17
C ASP A 220 14.19 -10.05 -23.97
N GLN A 221 14.77 -9.12 -23.21
CA GLN A 221 15.70 -9.40 -22.10
C GLN A 221 15.34 -8.66 -20.81
N THR A 222 14.52 -7.63 -20.86
CA THR A 222 14.24 -6.74 -19.74
C THR A 222 12.79 -6.88 -19.30
N ALA A 223 12.58 -7.16 -18.02
CA ALA A 223 11.29 -7.17 -17.36
C ALA A 223 11.10 -5.91 -16.50
N TYR A 224 9.87 -5.45 -16.39
CA TYR A 224 9.45 -4.38 -15.49
C TYR A 224 8.42 -4.92 -14.50
N LEU A 225 8.60 -4.59 -13.23
CA LEU A 225 7.76 -5.02 -12.13
C LEU A 225 7.44 -3.82 -11.23
N GLU A 226 6.20 -3.36 -11.22
CA GLU A 226 5.70 -2.36 -10.29
C GLU A 226 5.18 -3.05 -9.04
N ILE A 227 5.57 -2.56 -7.87
CA ILE A 227 5.06 -2.99 -6.57
C ILE A 227 4.43 -1.77 -5.90
N ALA A 228 3.11 -1.76 -5.78
CA ALA A 228 2.33 -0.63 -5.30
C ALA A 228 2.21 -0.58 -3.77
N SER A 229 2.23 -1.74 -3.10
CA SER A 229 2.19 -1.83 -1.63
C SER A 229 2.78 -3.16 -1.14
N PHE A 230 3.28 -3.17 0.10
CA PHE A 230 3.75 -4.39 0.79
C PHE A 230 2.60 -5.05 1.57
N GLY A 231 1.56 -5.47 0.86
CA GLY A 231 0.42 -6.19 1.42
C GLY A 231 0.70 -7.67 1.69
N SER A 232 -0.22 -8.32 2.39
CA SER A 232 -0.08 -9.70 2.88
C SER A 232 0.08 -10.75 1.79
N SER A 233 -0.47 -10.53 0.60
CA SER A 233 -0.41 -11.44 -0.56
C SER A 233 0.63 -11.06 -1.62
N LEU A 234 1.51 -10.07 -1.32
CA LEU A 234 2.49 -9.54 -2.28
C LEU A 234 3.38 -10.62 -2.89
N ARG A 235 3.89 -11.56 -2.06
CA ARG A 235 4.74 -12.65 -2.55
C ARG A 235 4.06 -13.46 -3.65
N GLN A 236 2.81 -13.89 -3.42
CA GLN A 236 2.07 -14.72 -4.36
C GLN A 236 1.80 -13.97 -5.68
N ALA A 237 1.40 -12.69 -5.57
CA ALA A 237 1.16 -11.86 -6.74
C ALA A 237 2.43 -11.63 -7.55
N THR A 238 3.54 -11.31 -6.90
CA THR A 238 4.84 -11.09 -7.54
C THR A 238 5.35 -12.36 -8.23
N GLU A 239 5.20 -13.52 -7.59
CA GLU A 239 5.69 -14.79 -8.15
C GLU A 239 5.03 -15.14 -9.49
N LEU A 240 3.79 -14.73 -9.74
CA LEU A 240 3.12 -14.94 -11.04
C LEU A 240 3.87 -14.25 -12.17
N TYR A 241 4.28 -13.00 -11.98
CA TYR A 241 5.04 -12.22 -12.97
C TYR A 241 6.47 -12.76 -13.10
N LEU A 242 7.14 -13.08 -12.00
CA LEU A 242 8.52 -13.62 -12.04
C LEU A 242 8.61 -14.96 -12.79
N ARG A 243 7.58 -15.81 -12.68
CA ARG A 243 7.49 -17.06 -13.48
C ARG A 243 7.38 -16.76 -14.97
N GLU A 244 6.59 -15.77 -15.35
CA GLU A 244 6.46 -15.32 -16.73
C GLU A 244 7.76 -14.73 -17.25
N PHE A 245 8.41 -13.85 -16.48
CA PHE A 245 9.71 -13.27 -16.84
C PHE A 245 10.78 -14.36 -17.05
N LYS A 246 10.81 -15.35 -16.16
CA LYS A 246 11.70 -16.52 -16.32
C LYS A 246 11.37 -17.33 -17.57
N ALA A 247 10.10 -17.58 -17.88
CA ALA A 247 9.67 -18.28 -19.08
C ALA A 247 10.10 -17.54 -20.36
N ASN A 248 10.05 -16.19 -20.33
CA ASN A 248 10.54 -15.32 -21.40
C ASN A 248 12.05 -15.09 -21.39
N LYS A 249 12.78 -15.69 -20.42
CA LYS A 249 14.24 -15.59 -20.27
C LYS A 249 14.74 -14.16 -20.02
N ALA A 250 13.97 -13.38 -19.27
CA ALA A 250 14.41 -12.06 -18.82
C ALA A 250 15.75 -12.18 -18.07
N LYS A 251 16.69 -11.32 -18.41
CA LYS A 251 18.00 -11.21 -17.77
C LYS A 251 18.08 -10.02 -16.83
N ASN A 252 17.32 -8.97 -17.16
CA ASN A 252 17.32 -7.71 -16.45
C ASN A 252 15.95 -7.46 -15.83
N LEU A 253 15.94 -6.83 -14.65
CA LEU A 253 14.72 -6.49 -13.94
C LEU A 253 14.75 -5.03 -13.49
N ILE A 254 13.71 -4.29 -13.85
CA ILE A 254 13.41 -2.98 -13.27
C ILE A 254 12.28 -3.18 -12.27
N ILE A 255 12.51 -2.82 -11.00
CA ILE A 255 11.48 -2.83 -9.95
C ILE A 255 11.09 -1.38 -9.65
N ASP A 256 9.81 -1.06 -9.74
CA ASP A 256 9.30 0.29 -9.50
C ASP A 256 8.59 0.36 -8.15
N PHE A 257 9.18 1.12 -7.21
CA PHE A 257 8.62 1.46 -5.90
C PHE A 257 8.15 2.91 -5.80
N ARG A 258 8.08 3.63 -6.91
CA ARG A 258 7.57 5.00 -6.88
C ARG A 258 6.13 5.01 -6.36
N ASP A 259 5.82 6.00 -5.53
CA ASP A 259 4.52 6.17 -4.87
C ASP A 259 4.10 5.03 -3.92
N ASN A 260 5.02 4.09 -3.61
CA ASN A 260 4.79 3.02 -2.66
C ASN A 260 5.19 3.44 -1.24
N GLY A 261 4.20 3.72 -0.39
CA GLY A 261 4.39 4.13 1.02
C GLY A 261 4.83 3.01 1.97
N GLY A 262 5.06 1.79 1.47
CA GLY A 262 5.47 0.63 2.26
C GLY A 262 4.35 -0.37 2.50
N GLY A 263 4.23 -0.85 3.74
CA GLY A 263 3.28 -1.85 4.19
C GLY A 263 3.85 -2.74 5.29
N TYR A 264 3.52 -4.02 5.28
CA TYR A 264 3.92 -4.96 6.32
C TYR A 264 5.39 -5.41 6.17
N LEU A 265 6.13 -5.42 7.29
CA LEU A 265 7.50 -5.97 7.32
C LEU A 265 7.51 -7.49 7.06
N ASP A 266 6.47 -8.20 7.46
CA ASP A 266 6.33 -9.63 7.13
C ASP A 266 6.25 -9.87 5.62
N ALA A 267 5.65 -8.95 4.86
CA ALA A 267 5.62 -9.03 3.41
C ALA A 267 7.04 -8.90 2.80
N ILE A 268 7.92 -8.12 3.42
CA ILE A 268 9.35 -8.07 3.03
C ILE A 268 9.98 -9.45 3.19
N ASN A 269 9.81 -10.10 4.35
CA ASN A 269 10.38 -11.42 4.62
C ASN A 269 9.88 -12.45 3.61
N GLU A 270 8.59 -12.42 3.29
CA GLU A 270 8.01 -13.34 2.30
C GLU A 270 8.48 -13.03 0.87
N LEU A 271 8.52 -11.76 0.46
CA LEU A 271 9.03 -11.36 -0.86
C LEU A 271 10.52 -11.68 -1.01
N SER A 272 11.30 -11.53 0.05
CA SER A 272 12.73 -11.82 0.08
C SER A 272 13.05 -13.26 -0.33
N LYS A 273 12.14 -14.21 -0.08
CA LYS A 273 12.29 -15.62 -0.48
C LYS A 273 12.39 -15.84 -1.99
N LEU A 274 11.92 -14.87 -2.79
CA LEU A 274 11.96 -14.94 -4.24
C LEU A 274 13.28 -14.41 -4.84
N PHE A 275 14.06 -13.63 -4.08
CA PHE A 275 15.25 -12.94 -4.57
C PHE A 275 16.54 -13.34 -3.86
N PHE A 276 16.48 -13.73 -2.58
CA PHE A 276 17.68 -13.94 -1.77
C PHE A 276 17.86 -15.38 -1.35
N LYS A 277 19.11 -15.75 -1.10
CA LYS A 277 19.50 -17.08 -0.58
C LYS A 277 19.31 -17.12 0.94
N GLU A 278 19.09 -18.33 1.46
CA GLU A 278 19.10 -18.60 2.89
C GLU A 278 20.35 -18.01 3.55
N GLY A 279 20.18 -17.42 4.74
CA GLY A 279 21.26 -16.78 5.49
C GLY A 279 21.57 -15.32 5.08
N THR A 280 20.82 -14.75 4.11
CA THR A 280 21.00 -13.34 3.74
C THR A 280 20.32 -12.43 4.78
N THR A 281 21.06 -11.46 5.31
CA THR A 281 20.50 -10.41 6.18
C THR A 281 19.67 -9.42 5.36
N ILE A 282 18.43 -9.20 5.75
CA ILE A 282 17.50 -8.32 5.04
C ILE A 282 17.45 -6.93 5.68
N TYR A 283 17.36 -6.85 7.01
CA TYR A 283 17.41 -5.62 7.79
C TYR A 283 17.67 -5.90 9.28
N PHE A 284 17.87 -4.83 10.06
CA PHE A 284 17.96 -4.90 11.52
C PHE A 284 16.89 -4.03 12.14
N GLU A 285 16.45 -4.38 13.35
CA GLU A 285 15.65 -3.52 14.22
C GLU A 285 16.41 -3.18 15.49
N LYS A 286 16.35 -1.91 15.89
CA LYS A 286 16.89 -1.42 17.16
C LYS A 286 15.79 -0.85 18.03
N PHE A 287 15.73 -1.35 19.25
CA PHE A 287 14.74 -0.99 20.25
C PHE A 287 15.28 0.09 21.19
N THR A 288 14.39 0.76 21.92
CA THR A 288 14.74 1.80 22.88
C THR A 288 15.59 1.32 24.05
N ASP A 289 15.51 0.04 24.41
CA ASP A 289 16.31 -0.62 25.45
C ASP A 289 17.73 -1.00 24.99
N GLY A 290 18.06 -0.71 23.73
CA GLY A 290 19.33 -1.04 23.10
C GLY A 290 19.42 -2.45 22.52
N LYS A 291 18.36 -3.24 22.59
CA LYS A 291 18.27 -4.54 21.92
C LYS A 291 18.30 -4.34 20.40
N GLU A 292 19.03 -5.21 19.72
CA GLU A 292 19.05 -5.30 18.26
C GLU A 292 18.54 -6.68 17.83
N ILE A 293 17.73 -6.72 16.78
CA ILE A 293 17.29 -7.95 16.13
C ILE A 293 17.76 -7.90 14.69
N GLU A 294 18.49 -8.92 14.26
CA GLU A 294 18.86 -9.15 12.88
C GLU A 294 17.80 -10.02 12.21
N TYR A 295 17.24 -9.54 11.10
CA TYR A 295 16.31 -10.31 10.28
C TYR A 295 17.07 -10.96 9.14
N VAL A 296 17.35 -12.25 9.33
CA VAL A 296 18.05 -13.10 8.38
C VAL A 296 17.04 -14.00 7.68
N LEU A 297 17.14 -14.14 6.37
CA LEU A 297 16.26 -15.04 5.63
C LEU A 297 16.48 -16.48 6.08
N GLU A 298 15.45 -17.04 6.71
CA GLU A 298 15.44 -18.42 7.19
C GLU A 298 15.40 -19.41 6.02
N LYS A 299 15.37 -20.70 6.35
CA LYS A 299 15.35 -21.80 5.37
C LYS A 299 14.31 -21.53 4.28
N ASN A 300 14.82 -21.44 3.06
CA ASN A 300 14.04 -21.10 1.87
C ASN A 300 13.95 -22.32 0.92
N SER A 301 12.74 -22.86 0.76
CA SER A 301 12.44 -23.90 -0.23
C SER A 301 11.80 -23.31 -1.50
N SER A 302 11.65 -21.98 -1.59
CA SER A 302 11.09 -21.31 -2.74
C SER A 302 12.09 -21.28 -3.89
N GLU A 303 11.60 -21.15 -5.10
CA GLU A 303 12.42 -20.84 -6.25
C GLU A 303 12.96 -19.42 -6.14
N ILE A 304 14.25 -19.24 -6.39
CA ILE A 304 14.90 -17.93 -6.44
C ILE A 304 14.98 -17.49 -7.90
N TYR A 305 14.56 -16.25 -8.16
CA TYR A 305 14.59 -15.63 -9.48
C TYR A 305 15.83 -14.73 -9.56
N GLU A 306 16.82 -15.16 -10.34
CA GLU A 306 18.10 -14.46 -10.50
C GLU A 306 18.04 -13.63 -11.79
N PHE A 307 18.58 -12.39 -11.72
CA PHE A 307 18.72 -11.46 -12.85
C PHE A 307 20.18 -10.99 -12.91
N ASP A 308 20.66 -10.76 -14.12
CA ASP A 308 22.02 -10.26 -14.35
C ASP A 308 22.16 -8.83 -13.81
N ASN A 309 21.14 -7.98 -14.04
CA ASN A 309 21.08 -6.60 -13.56
C ASN A 309 19.70 -6.32 -12.94
N ILE A 310 19.70 -5.59 -11.82
CA ILE A 310 18.49 -5.10 -11.16
C ILE A 310 18.59 -3.60 -11.00
N VAL A 311 17.57 -2.88 -11.44
CA VAL A 311 17.38 -1.43 -11.19
C VAL A 311 16.15 -1.23 -10.36
N VAL A 312 16.22 -0.33 -9.38
CA VAL A 312 15.08 0.04 -8.51
C VAL A 312 14.72 1.50 -8.74
N LEU A 313 13.50 1.75 -9.19
CA LEU A 313 12.93 3.10 -9.32
C LEU A 313 12.31 3.54 -8.00
N VAL A 314 12.65 4.75 -7.57
CA VAL A 314 12.15 5.35 -6.31
C VAL A 314 11.81 6.82 -6.50
N ASN A 315 10.93 7.34 -5.64
CA ASN A 315 10.63 8.77 -5.54
C ASN A 315 10.42 9.21 -4.09
N GLU A 316 10.07 10.47 -3.87
CA GLU A 316 9.84 11.06 -2.55
C GLU A 316 8.67 10.46 -1.76
N ASN A 317 7.80 9.70 -2.41
CA ASN A 317 6.69 8.97 -1.80
C ASN A 317 7.05 7.50 -1.50
N THR A 318 8.22 7.02 -1.97
CA THR A 318 8.74 5.70 -1.60
C THR A 318 9.13 5.70 -0.12
N ALA A 319 8.49 4.85 0.71
CA ALA A 319 8.67 4.90 2.16
C ALA A 319 8.68 3.51 2.83
N SER A 320 9.28 3.44 4.05
CA SER A 320 9.14 2.29 4.97
C SER A 320 9.59 0.96 4.36
N ALA A 321 8.70 -0.04 4.25
CA ALA A 321 8.99 -1.38 3.71
C ALA A 321 9.63 -1.32 2.31
N SER A 322 9.22 -0.37 1.47
CA SER A 322 9.82 -0.13 0.15
C SER A 322 11.27 0.30 0.25
N GLU A 323 11.58 1.16 1.24
CA GLU A 323 12.96 1.60 1.49
C GLU A 323 13.82 0.46 2.06
N VAL A 324 13.27 -0.36 2.97
CA VAL A 324 13.94 -1.55 3.50
C VAL A 324 14.31 -2.50 2.36
N PHE A 325 13.35 -2.82 1.49
CA PHE A 325 13.58 -3.79 0.43
C PHE A 325 14.47 -3.24 -0.68
N ALA A 326 14.37 -1.94 -1.02
CA ALA A 326 15.28 -1.28 -1.97
C ALA A 326 16.73 -1.34 -1.49
N LEU A 327 17.00 -1.08 -0.19
CA LEU A 327 18.32 -1.20 0.38
C LEU A 327 18.80 -2.66 0.46
N ALA A 328 17.91 -3.60 0.76
CA ALA A 328 18.26 -5.02 0.75
C ALA A 328 18.69 -5.48 -0.65
N LEU A 329 18.00 -5.04 -1.72
CA LEU A 329 18.39 -5.31 -3.12
C LEU A 329 19.73 -4.65 -3.47
N ARG A 330 19.91 -3.37 -3.12
CA ARG A 330 21.16 -2.65 -3.39
C ARG A 330 22.36 -3.30 -2.68
N GLU A 331 22.22 -3.61 -1.41
CA GLU A 331 23.35 -4.04 -0.58
C GLU A 331 23.70 -5.52 -0.73
N ASN A 332 22.73 -6.37 -1.05
CA ASN A 332 22.95 -7.82 -1.20
C ASN A 332 23.09 -8.27 -2.66
N LEU A 333 22.39 -7.60 -3.61
CA LEU A 333 22.38 -8.01 -5.02
C LEU A 333 23.05 -6.98 -5.94
N GLY A 334 23.49 -5.83 -5.42
CA GLY A 334 24.12 -4.79 -6.23
C GLY A 334 23.15 -4.00 -7.11
N ALA A 335 21.86 -3.98 -6.76
CA ALA A 335 20.87 -3.24 -7.52
C ALA A 335 21.21 -1.74 -7.53
N THR A 336 20.99 -1.07 -8.68
CA THR A 336 21.16 0.36 -8.83
C THR A 336 19.86 1.08 -8.56
N ILE A 337 19.87 2.08 -7.67
CA ILE A 337 18.69 2.88 -7.34
C ILE A 337 18.66 4.13 -8.22
N VAL A 338 17.55 4.32 -8.93
CA VAL A 338 17.32 5.45 -9.86
C VAL A 338 16.08 6.21 -9.45
N GLY A 339 16.14 7.54 -9.53
CA GLY A 339 14.97 8.39 -9.28
C GLY A 339 15.24 9.56 -8.37
N ASN A 340 14.37 9.81 -7.37
CA ASN A 340 14.51 10.89 -6.41
C ASN A 340 14.83 10.34 -5.01
N THR A 341 15.28 11.22 -4.09
CA THR A 341 15.47 10.87 -2.69
C THR A 341 14.12 10.41 -2.09
N THR A 342 14.13 9.29 -1.36
CA THR A 342 12.92 8.70 -0.79
C THR A 342 12.45 9.46 0.46
N PHE A 343 11.31 9.06 1.02
CA PHE A 343 10.66 9.71 2.16
C PHE A 343 11.51 9.70 3.45
N GLY A 344 12.19 8.60 3.74
CA GLY A 344 12.99 8.47 4.97
C GLY A 344 12.21 8.00 6.20
N LYS A 345 11.30 7.04 6.04
CA LYS A 345 10.59 6.44 7.17
C LYS A 345 11.39 5.30 7.79
N GLY A 346 12.32 5.64 8.68
CA GLY A 346 13.19 4.68 9.39
C GLY A 346 12.61 4.12 10.69
N THR A 347 11.31 4.22 10.93
CA THR A 347 10.62 3.74 12.15
C THR A 347 9.77 2.52 11.88
N VAL A 348 9.62 1.66 12.91
CA VAL A 348 8.79 0.45 12.88
C VAL A 348 7.63 0.61 13.85
N GLN A 349 6.42 0.34 13.37
CA GLN A 349 5.20 0.38 14.16
C GLN A 349 4.67 -1.02 14.43
N THR A 350 4.00 -1.16 15.58
CA THR A 350 3.11 -2.28 15.87
C THR A 350 1.70 -1.76 16.14
N GLN A 351 0.73 -2.62 15.96
CA GLN A 351 -0.67 -2.34 16.24
C GLN A 351 -1.17 -3.29 17.31
N VAL A 352 -1.78 -2.74 18.35
CA VAL A 352 -2.39 -3.51 19.44
C VAL A 352 -3.83 -3.09 19.59
N GLN A 353 -4.71 -4.06 19.81
CA GLN A 353 -6.13 -3.79 20.06
C GLN A 353 -6.31 -3.32 21.51
N ASP A 354 -7.04 -2.23 21.70
CA ASP A 354 -7.53 -1.83 23.01
C ASP A 354 -8.73 -2.73 23.38
N GLY A 355 -8.71 -3.27 24.59
CA GLY A 355 -9.70 -4.27 25.02
C GLY A 355 -11.08 -3.73 25.38
N VAL A 356 -11.31 -2.40 25.33
CA VAL A 356 -12.54 -1.77 25.85
C VAL A 356 -13.60 -1.57 24.75
N ASP A 357 -13.23 -1.02 23.60
CA ASP A 357 -14.14 -0.65 22.50
C ASP A 357 -13.72 -1.19 21.13
N ASN A 358 -12.79 -2.13 21.08
CA ASN A 358 -12.17 -2.65 19.87
C ASN A 358 -11.38 -1.61 19.06
N SER A 359 -10.99 -0.51 19.66
CA SER A 359 -10.05 0.45 19.08
C SER A 359 -8.65 -0.13 18.99
N PHE A 360 -7.80 0.50 18.18
CA PHE A 360 -6.43 0.07 17.95
C PHE A 360 -5.45 1.21 18.23
N LEU A 361 -4.41 0.89 18.99
CA LEU A 361 -3.24 1.75 19.12
C LEU A 361 -2.14 1.24 18.19
N LYS A 362 -1.79 2.03 17.18
CA LYS A 362 -0.59 1.84 16.37
C LYS A 362 0.49 2.77 16.91
N TYR A 363 1.66 2.24 17.28
CA TYR A 363 2.73 3.04 17.85
C TYR A 363 4.12 2.60 17.38
N THR A 364 5.03 3.55 17.32
CA THR A 364 6.44 3.30 17.01
C THR A 364 7.14 2.65 18.19
N PHE A 365 7.75 1.48 17.96
CA PHE A 365 8.45 0.73 19.00
C PHE A 365 9.93 0.47 18.70
N ALA A 366 10.36 0.60 17.43
CA ALA A 366 11.73 0.39 17.00
C ALA A 366 12.12 1.30 15.83
N LYS A 367 13.40 1.32 15.49
CA LYS A 367 13.94 1.84 14.22
C LYS A 367 14.56 0.68 13.45
N TRP A 368 14.39 0.71 12.13
CA TRP A 368 15.06 -0.26 11.27
C TRP A 368 16.34 0.32 10.66
N TYR A 369 17.23 -0.57 10.24
CA TYR A 369 18.51 -0.29 9.61
C TYR A 369 18.73 -1.25 8.44
N SER A 370 19.44 -0.82 7.40
CA SER A 370 19.78 -1.66 6.25
C SER A 370 20.70 -2.84 6.64
N PRO A 371 20.94 -3.80 5.75
CA PRO A 371 21.94 -4.87 5.97
C PRO A 371 23.32 -4.36 6.35
N LYS A 372 23.73 -3.19 5.87
CA LYS A 372 25.01 -2.52 6.23
C LYS A 372 24.86 -1.51 7.36
N MET A 373 23.77 -1.57 8.11
CA MET A 373 23.50 -0.69 9.26
C MET A 373 23.33 0.79 8.90
N GLU A 374 22.92 1.11 7.67
CA GLU A 374 22.52 2.45 7.27
C GLU A 374 21.17 2.81 7.90
N ASN A 375 21.05 3.99 8.49
CA ASN A 375 19.78 4.54 8.98
C ASN A 375 19.39 5.73 8.11
N ILE A 376 18.20 5.65 7.54
CA ILE A 376 17.69 6.66 6.59
C ILE A 376 16.59 7.54 7.19
N HIS A 377 16.36 7.44 8.50
CA HIS A 377 15.26 8.14 9.16
C HIS A 377 15.36 9.66 9.00
N LYS A 378 14.33 10.26 8.37
CA LYS A 378 14.23 11.68 8.00
C LYS A 378 15.21 12.15 6.93
N GLU A 379 16.05 11.26 6.39
CA GLU A 379 17.00 11.59 5.33
C GLU A 379 16.61 10.98 3.97
N GLY A 380 15.98 9.82 3.99
CA GLY A 380 15.66 9.03 2.79
C GLY A 380 16.88 8.34 2.18
N ILE A 381 16.61 7.44 1.25
CA ILE A 381 17.61 6.81 0.40
C ILE A 381 18.01 7.81 -0.68
N LYS A 382 19.28 8.13 -0.77
CA LYS A 382 19.83 8.86 -1.91
C LYS A 382 20.00 7.88 -3.06
N PRO A 383 19.35 8.11 -4.22
CA PRO A 383 19.53 7.24 -5.37
C PRO A 383 20.97 7.31 -5.90
N ASP A 384 21.42 6.22 -6.51
CA ASP A 384 22.72 6.16 -7.20
C ASP A 384 22.71 7.05 -8.44
N GLU A 385 21.56 7.11 -9.13
CA GLU A 385 21.30 7.99 -10.27
C GLU A 385 20.13 8.92 -9.93
N LEU A 386 20.45 10.17 -9.59
CA LEU A 386 19.43 11.20 -9.29
C LEU A 386 18.81 11.71 -10.58
N VAL A 387 17.54 11.41 -10.79
CA VAL A 387 16.75 11.84 -11.96
C VAL A 387 15.42 12.40 -11.49
N LYS A 388 15.16 13.68 -11.82
CA LYS A 388 13.89 14.33 -11.49
C LYS A 388 12.95 14.30 -12.70
N LEU A 389 11.67 14.09 -12.43
CA LEU A 389 10.60 14.31 -13.43
C LEU A 389 10.47 15.81 -13.75
N SER A 390 9.55 16.14 -14.64
CA SER A 390 9.24 17.53 -14.94
C SER A 390 8.79 18.31 -13.69
N ASP A 391 9.20 19.57 -13.59
CA ASP A 391 8.92 20.44 -12.42
C ASP A 391 7.44 20.56 -12.09
N ILE A 392 6.52 20.32 -13.04
CA ILE A 392 5.08 20.38 -12.78
C ILE A 392 4.64 19.35 -11.73
N PHE A 393 5.25 18.15 -11.71
CA PHE A 393 4.92 17.09 -10.75
C PHE A 393 5.35 17.42 -9.31
N TYR A 394 6.24 18.38 -9.12
CA TYR A 394 6.69 18.87 -7.81
C TYR A 394 6.08 20.22 -7.44
N THR A 395 5.15 20.72 -8.28
CA THR A 395 4.55 22.04 -8.08
C THR A 395 3.18 21.90 -7.46
N LYS A 396 2.98 22.56 -6.31
CA LYS A 396 1.70 22.54 -5.62
C LYS A 396 0.60 23.12 -6.52
N TYR A 397 -0.54 22.41 -6.57
CA TYR A 397 -1.73 22.91 -7.25
C TYR A 397 -2.19 24.23 -6.65
N VAL A 398 -2.52 25.20 -7.47
CA VAL A 398 -2.92 26.53 -7.05
C VAL A 398 -4.43 26.68 -7.17
N VAL A 399 -5.06 27.16 -6.09
CA VAL A 399 -6.48 27.50 -6.05
C VAL A 399 -6.57 29.02 -5.95
N LEU A 400 -7.28 29.64 -6.88
CA LEU A 400 -7.57 31.08 -6.88
C LEU A 400 -8.87 31.35 -6.16
N ASP A 401 -9.01 32.57 -5.62
CA ASP A 401 -10.27 33.01 -5.01
C ASP A 401 -11.39 33.13 -6.08
N GLU A 402 -12.65 33.08 -5.64
CA GLU A 402 -13.80 33.18 -6.55
C GLU A 402 -13.79 34.50 -7.34
N GLY A 403 -13.76 34.40 -8.66
CA GLY A 403 -13.69 35.54 -9.57
C GLY A 403 -12.30 36.16 -9.73
N GLU A 404 -11.29 35.62 -9.07
CA GLU A 404 -9.89 36.04 -9.28
C GLU A 404 -9.38 35.59 -10.67
N ALA A 405 -8.65 36.49 -11.33
CA ALA A 405 -7.96 36.20 -12.59
C ALA A 405 -6.61 36.93 -12.64
N ILE A 406 -5.58 36.20 -13.03
CA ILE A 406 -4.23 36.73 -13.16
C ILE A 406 -4.04 37.28 -14.60
N ASN A 407 -3.53 38.49 -14.70
CA ASN A 407 -3.38 39.18 -15.95
C ASN A 407 -1.89 39.27 -16.37
N TYR A 408 -1.68 39.62 -17.61
CA TYR A 408 -0.35 39.94 -18.17
C TYR A 408 0.42 40.91 -17.25
N ASP A 409 1.74 40.76 -17.20
CA ASP A 409 2.68 41.57 -16.41
C ASP A 409 2.56 41.42 -14.87
N GLN A 410 1.91 40.35 -14.39
CA GLN A 410 1.81 40.01 -12.97
C GLN A 410 2.78 38.87 -12.58
N VAL A 411 3.10 38.78 -11.29
CA VAL A 411 3.84 37.68 -10.68
C VAL A 411 2.89 36.93 -9.77
N HIS A 412 2.72 35.62 -9.98
CA HIS A 412 1.82 34.80 -9.18
C HIS A 412 2.20 33.31 -9.27
N ASP A 413 1.95 32.54 -8.20
CA ASP A 413 2.20 31.09 -8.20
C ASP A 413 1.37 30.35 -9.25
N GLY A 414 0.14 30.81 -9.52
CA GLY A 414 -0.70 30.29 -10.60
C GLY A 414 -0.07 30.44 -11.99
N VAL A 415 0.69 31.52 -12.23
CA VAL A 415 1.47 31.67 -13.46
C VAL A 415 2.59 30.66 -13.53
N SER A 416 3.35 30.46 -12.42
CA SER A 416 4.39 29.43 -12.35
C SER A 416 3.84 28.04 -12.63
N TYR A 417 2.67 27.71 -12.05
CA TYR A 417 1.98 26.45 -12.27
C TYR A 417 1.64 26.25 -13.76
N VAL A 418 0.99 27.24 -14.38
CA VAL A 418 0.62 27.21 -15.79
C VAL A 418 1.84 27.13 -16.70
N GLN A 419 2.89 27.93 -16.43
CA GLN A 419 4.15 27.88 -17.19
C GLN A 419 4.78 26.48 -17.20
N LYS A 420 4.86 25.82 -16.03
CA LYS A 420 5.42 24.47 -15.90
C LYS A 420 4.54 23.42 -16.59
N GLY A 421 3.21 23.52 -16.45
CA GLY A 421 2.27 22.65 -17.15
C GLY A 421 2.38 22.80 -18.68
N LEU A 422 2.36 24.03 -19.17
CA LEU A 422 2.53 24.30 -20.61
C LEU A 422 3.90 23.89 -21.13
N ASN A 423 4.95 23.95 -20.30
CA ASN A 423 6.28 23.46 -20.67
C ASN A 423 6.26 21.93 -20.85
N PHE A 424 5.67 21.20 -19.91
CA PHE A 424 5.49 19.75 -20.00
C PHE A 424 4.68 19.34 -21.24
N LEU A 425 3.60 20.07 -21.53
CA LEU A 425 2.74 19.84 -22.70
C LEU A 425 3.35 20.33 -24.04
N GLY A 426 4.56 20.93 -24.01
CA GLY A 426 5.28 21.35 -25.22
C GLY A 426 4.85 22.69 -25.79
N TYR A 427 3.93 23.44 -25.18
CA TYR A 427 3.49 24.75 -25.62
C TYR A 427 4.45 25.88 -25.22
N HIS A 428 5.18 25.72 -24.13
CA HIS A 428 6.04 26.75 -23.56
C HIS A 428 7.50 26.30 -23.50
N LYS A 429 8.43 27.16 -23.87
CA LYS A 429 9.87 26.93 -23.72
C LYS A 429 10.50 28.21 -23.17
N GLY A 430 10.21 28.52 -21.92
CA GLY A 430 10.64 29.76 -21.33
C GLY A 430 10.77 29.69 -19.82
N ARG A 431 10.56 30.83 -19.20
CA ARG A 431 10.60 30.95 -17.73
C ARG A 431 9.46 30.21 -17.06
N THR A 432 9.71 29.75 -15.86
CA THR A 432 8.74 29.03 -15.02
C THR A 432 8.63 29.63 -13.62
N ASP A 433 9.07 30.88 -13.47
CA ASP A 433 9.26 31.58 -12.18
C ASP A 433 8.03 32.36 -11.70
N GLY A 434 6.92 32.29 -12.46
CA GLY A 434 5.66 32.92 -12.09
C GLY A 434 5.46 34.35 -12.58
N TYR A 435 6.40 34.95 -13.36
CA TYR A 435 6.14 36.21 -14.00
C TYR A 435 5.46 36.02 -15.37
N TYR A 436 4.29 36.63 -15.54
CA TYR A 436 3.46 36.51 -16.73
C TYR A 436 3.97 37.40 -17.88
N ASP A 437 4.86 36.87 -18.70
CA ASP A 437 5.45 37.57 -19.84
C ASP A 437 4.74 37.22 -21.16
N LYS A 438 5.20 37.87 -22.29
CA LYS A 438 4.63 37.65 -23.61
C LYS A 438 4.79 36.23 -24.15
N ASN A 439 5.82 35.50 -23.74
CA ASN A 439 5.99 34.12 -24.17
C ASN A 439 4.98 33.22 -23.48
N THR A 440 4.72 33.46 -22.19
CA THR A 440 3.67 32.79 -21.41
C THR A 440 2.29 33.10 -22.02
N GLU A 441 1.98 34.37 -22.32
CA GLU A 441 0.72 34.75 -22.96
C GLU A 441 0.48 34.00 -24.26
N LYS A 442 1.50 33.97 -25.13
CA LYS A 442 1.41 33.28 -26.43
C LYS A 442 1.13 31.78 -26.24
N ALA A 443 1.86 31.10 -25.32
CA ALA A 443 1.69 29.69 -25.05
C ALA A 443 0.30 29.38 -24.42
N LEU A 444 -0.17 30.27 -23.53
CA LEU A 444 -1.49 30.16 -22.93
C LEU A 444 -2.61 30.26 -23.98
N LEU A 445 -2.54 31.24 -24.88
CA LEU A 445 -3.54 31.42 -25.94
C LEU A 445 -3.58 30.21 -26.87
N GLU A 446 -2.41 29.69 -27.27
CA GLU A 446 -2.34 28.47 -28.09
C GLU A 446 -2.95 27.26 -27.39
N PHE A 447 -2.70 27.10 -26.09
CA PHE A 447 -3.29 26.02 -25.26
C PHE A 447 -4.80 26.19 -25.15
N LYS A 448 -5.30 27.40 -24.83
CA LYS A 448 -6.73 27.67 -24.69
C LYS A 448 -7.50 27.40 -25.99
N ASP A 449 -6.95 27.79 -27.13
CA ASP A 449 -7.56 27.52 -28.45
C ASP A 449 -7.73 26.01 -28.71
N LYS A 450 -6.72 25.19 -28.33
CA LYS A 450 -6.78 23.74 -28.51
C LYS A 450 -7.66 23.04 -27.49
N SER A 451 -7.79 23.63 -26.31
CA SER A 451 -8.61 23.07 -25.21
C SER A 451 -10.06 23.56 -25.22
N GLY A 452 -10.46 24.39 -26.22
CA GLY A 452 -11.83 24.91 -26.31
C GLY A 452 -12.19 25.96 -25.26
N LEU A 453 -11.21 26.53 -24.57
CA LEU A 453 -11.39 27.61 -23.61
C LEU A 453 -11.58 28.97 -24.28
N ALA A 454 -12.05 29.95 -23.52
CA ALA A 454 -12.17 31.32 -23.99
C ALA A 454 -10.82 31.88 -24.46
N HIS A 455 -10.75 32.44 -25.67
CA HIS A 455 -9.53 33.04 -26.23
C HIS A 455 -9.27 34.40 -25.58
N ASP A 456 -8.79 34.38 -24.35
CA ASP A 456 -8.35 35.55 -23.60
C ASP A 456 -7.01 35.29 -22.89
N SER A 457 -6.32 36.35 -22.50
CA SER A 457 -5.01 36.27 -21.85
C SER A 457 -5.09 36.21 -20.31
N LYS A 458 -6.21 35.77 -19.74
CA LYS A 458 -6.36 35.62 -18.29
C LYS A 458 -6.03 34.21 -17.87
N ILE A 459 -5.44 34.08 -16.71
CA ILE A 459 -5.32 32.81 -15.99
C ILE A 459 -6.32 32.85 -14.84
N ASP A 460 -7.39 32.13 -14.97
CA ASP A 460 -8.42 31.91 -13.97
C ASP A 460 -8.39 30.46 -13.46
N GLN A 461 -9.27 30.11 -12.54
CA GLN A 461 -9.33 28.77 -11.96
C GLN A 461 -9.64 27.69 -13.01
N GLU A 462 -10.48 28.00 -14.01
CA GLU A 462 -10.81 27.09 -15.10
C GLU A 462 -9.57 26.81 -15.96
N THR A 463 -8.76 27.82 -16.23
CA THR A 463 -7.48 27.68 -16.95
C THR A 463 -6.50 26.78 -16.20
N ILE A 464 -6.33 26.98 -14.86
CA ILE A 464 -5.45 26.17 -14.03
C ILE A 464 -5.93 24.70 -14.02
N LYS A 465 -7.24 24.48 -13.84
CA LYS A 465 -7.86 23.16 -13.88
C LYS A 465 -7.65 22.46 -15.23
N SER A 466 -7.83 23.19 -16.33
CA SER A 466 -7.64 22.64 -17.68
C SER A 466 -6.19 22.26 -17.95
N VAL A 467 -5.21 23.08 -17.51
CA VAL A 467 -3.79 22.72 -17.60
C VAL A 467 -3.48 21.48 -16.74
N TYR A 468 -4.01 21.40 -15.52
CA TYR A 468 -3.88 20.21 -14.67
C TYR A 468 -4.40 18.96 -15.38
N SER A 469 -5.63 18.99 -15.86
CA SER A 469 -6.26 17.85 -16.54
C SER A 469 -5.47 17.42 -17.78
N ALA A 470 -5.00 18.40 -18.58
CA ALA A 470 -4.17 18.11 -19.76
C ALA A 470 -2.83 17.46 -19.39
N VAL A 471 -2.17 17.93 -18.32
CA VAL A 471 -0.91 17.34 -17.82
C VAL A 471 -1.13 15.89 -17.38
N ILE A 472 -2.20 15.63 -16.59
CA ILE A 472 -2.52 14.28 -16.13
C ILE A 472 -2.86 13.37 -17.31
N LYS A 473 -3.66 13.84 -18.25
CA LYS A 473 -4.01 13.09 -19.45
C LYS A 473 -2.77 12.74 -20.28
N GLU A 474 -1.91 13.72 -20.57
CA GLU A 474 -0.66 13.50 -21.33
C GLU A 474 0.27 12.51 -20.60
N TRP A 475 0.47 12.69 -19.29
CA TRP A 475 1.27 11.75 -18.49
C TRP A 475 0.71 10.33 -18.52
N SER A 476 -0.61 10.20 -18.37
CA SER A 476 -1.26 8.90 -18.31
C SER A 476 -1.19 8.13 -19.62
N HIS A 477 -1.40 8.82 -20.76
CA HIS A 477 -1.40 8.18 -22.09
C HIS A 477 0.00 7.93 -22.63
N ASN A 478 0.92 8.88 -22.39
CA ASN A 478 2.26 8.89 -22.98
C ASN A 478 3.35 8.80 -21.91
N ARG A 479 3.04 8.14 -20.75
CA ARG A 479 3.97 8.01 -19.62
C ARG A 479 5.33 7.49 -20.08
N LYS A 480 5.36 6.44 -20.90
CA LYS A 480 6.61 5.85 -21.39
C LYS A 480 7.49 6.86 -22.14
N ASP A 481 6.90 7.86 -22.82
CA ASP A 481 7.65 8.86 -23.57
C ASP A 481 8.17 10.00 -22.68
N HIS A 482 7.47 10.33 -21.60
CA HIS A 482 7.78 11.44 -20.71
C HIS A 482 8.53 11.04 -19.44
N ASP A 483 8.56 9.74 -19.09
CA ASP A 483 9.16 9.24 -17.87
C ASP A 483 10.68 9.10 -17.99
N VAL A 484 11.38 10.22 -17.77
CA VAL A 484 12.85 10.28 -17.81
C VAL A 484 13.52 9.36 -16.79
N GLN A 485 12.84 9.03 -15.67
CA GLN A 485 13.33 8.08 -14.67
C GLN A 485 13.28 6.66 -15.22
N TYR A 486 12.19 6.29 -15.87
CA TYR A 486 12.05 5.00 -16.54
C TYR A 486 13.08 4.82 -17.68
N HIS A 487 13.27 5.87 -18.50
CA HIS A 487 14.31 5.84 -19.55
C HIS A 487 15.71 5.67 -18.98
N LYS A 488 16.02 6.36 -17.86
CA LYS A 488 17.31 6.18 -17.19
C LYS A 488 17.47 4.78 -16.61
N ALA A 489 16.39 4.20 -16.07
CA ALA A 489 16.42 2.82 -15.59
C ALA A 489 16.70 1.82 -16.72
N LEU A 490 16.10 2.02 -17.91
CA LEU A 490 16.39 1.21 -19.10
C LEU A 490 17.83 1.33 -19.56
N GLU A 491 18.38 2.55 -19.53
CA GLU A 491 19.79 2.80 -19.87
C GLU A 491 20.73 2.04 -18.91
N VAL A 492 20.47 2.18 -17.60
CA VAL A 492 21.33 1.59 -16.54
C VAL A 492 21.23 0.07 -16.53
N VAL A 493 20.03 -0.50 -16.68
CA VAL A 493 19.84 -1.96 -16.62
C VAL A 493 20.45 -2.68 -17.81
N SER A 494 20.72 -1.96 -18.91
CA SER A 494 21.30 -2.50 -20.15
C SER A 494 22.84 -2.45 -20.19
N GLN A 495 23.48 -1.85 -19.17
CA GLN A 495 24.94 -1.76 -19.04
C GLN A 495 25.52 -2.99 -18.36
#